data_81253750294e7aea8a2001e6edf2fe3c
#
_entry.id   81253750294e7aea8a2001e6edf2fe3c
#
_cell.length_a   1.000
_cell.length_b   1.000
_cell.length_c   1.000
_cell.angle_alpha   90.00
_cell.angle_beta   90.00
_cell.angle_gamma   90.00
#
_symmetry.space_group_name_H-M   'P 1'
#
loop_
_entity.id
_entity.type
_entity.pdbx_description
1 polymer ?
#
loop_
_entity_poly.entity_id
_entity_poly.type
_entity_poly.pdbx_seq_one_letter_code
_entity_poly.pdbx_strand_id
1 'polypeptide(L)'
;HAKESEMGNDTQKIAPPKLGEPYLLTPGPLTTSYAVKQAMLRDWGSWDDEFRAMTRKMRAQLLALLGPGHEDYDCVPIQGSGSYCVEAMLGSFVPRDGKLLVLANGAYGLRAAKTMEYLGRAYRLLDKGDYLPPRGDEVAAILAEDADITHVLIIHCETSSGILNPVEEIADAVNAAGRKVLIDSMSAFGAVPLEVQRTNYVAMVSSANIAALTRI
;
A
#
# COMPACT_ATOMS: atom_id res chain seq x y z
N HIS A 1 -38.30 28.44 13.28
CA HIS A 1 -38.35 27.33 12.30
C HIS A 1 -36.98 27.19 11.66
N ALA A 2 -36.15 26.37 12.26
CA ALA A 2 -34.89 25.94 11.69
C ALA A 2 -35.18 24.83 10.65
N LYS A 3 -34.73 25.01 9.43
CA LYS A 3 -34.69 23.95 8.44
C LYS A 3 -33.49 23.06 8.75
N GLU A 4 -33.71 21.86 9.25
CA GLU A 4 -32.77 20.79 9.25
C GLU A 4 -32.46 20.42 7.79
N SER A 5 -31.20 20.63 7.37
CA SER A 5 -30.72 20.14 6.10
C SER A 5 -30.47 18.63 6.25
N GLU A 6 -31.34 17.83 5.68
CA GLU A 6 -31.09 16.41 5.43
C GLU A 6 -29.84 16.26 4.57
N MET A 7 -28.72 15.94 5.19
CA MET A 7 -27.59 15.37 4.48
C MET A 7 -28.01 13.95 4.07
N GLY A 8 -28.46 13.82 2.86
CA GLY A 8 -28.81 12.55 2.25
C GLY A 8 -27.59 11.63 2.30
N ASN A 9 -27.72 10.56 3.05
CA ASN A 9 -26.79 9.44 3.08
C ASN A 9 -26.93 8.68 1.74
N ASP A 10 -26.32 9.23 0.68
CA ASP A 10 -26.29 8.62 -0.63
C ASP A 10 -25.26 7.48 -0.63
N THR A 11 -25.57 6.45 0.14
CA THR A 11 -24.92 5.15 -0.03
C THR A 11 -25.32 4.64 -1.40
N GLN A 12 -24.57 5.02 -2.44
CA GLN A 12 -24.68 4.44 -3.77
C GLN A 12 -24.68 2.92 -3.60
N LYS A 13 -25.85 2.32 -3.74
CA LYS A 13 -25.98 0.84 -3.76
C LYS A 13 -25.14 0.35 -4.92
N ILE A 14 -24.01 -0.26 -4.60
CA ILE A 14 -23.11 -0.86 -5.61
C ILE A 14 -23.92 -1.93 -6.30
N ALA A 15 -24.14 -1.76 -7.59
CA ALA A 15 -24.83 -2.76 -8.38
C ALA A 15 -24.01 -4.07 -8.34
N PRO A 16 -24.66 -5.21 -8.05
CA PRO A 16 -23.97 -6.50 -8.09
C PRO A 16 -23.41 -6.76 -9.50
N PRO A 17 -22.46 -7.69 -9.64
CA PRO A 17 -22.02 -8.18 -10.94
C PRO A 17 -23.25 -8.60 -11.77
N LYS A 18 -23.11 -8.50 -13.09
CA LYS A 18 -24.19 -8.92 -14.01
C LYS A 18 -24.55 -10.38 -13.72
N LEU A 19 -25.84 -10.69 -13.73
CA LEU A 19 -26.33 -12.05 -13.48
C LEU A 19 -25.58 -13.06 -14.37
N GLY A 20 -24.97 -14.09 -13.75
CA GLY A 20 -24.20 -15.12 -14.45
C GLY A 20 -22.68 -14.90 -14.50
N GLU A 21 -22.15 -13.74 -14.05
CA GLU A 21 -20.72 -13.59 -13.89
C GLU A 21 -20.24 -14.24 -12.58
N PRO A 22 -19.14 -15.05 -12.62
CA PRO A 22 -18.61 -15.66 -11.41
C PRO A 22 -17.97 -14.61 -10.50
N TYR A 23 -18.13 -14.80 -9.18
CA TYR A 23 -17.34 -14.06 -8.20
C TYR A 23 -15.93 -14.63 -8.11
N LEU A 24 -14.93 -13.76 -8.09
CA LEU A 24 -13.55 -14.13 -7.81
C LEU A 24 -13.36 -14.29 -6.31
N LEU A 25 -13.08 -15.50 -5.86
CA LEU A 25 -12.83 -15.82 -4.45
C LEU A 25 -11.32 -15.94 -4.20
N THR A 26 -10.60 -14.86 -4.49
CA THR A 26 -9.14 -14.76 -4.35
C THR A 26 -8.80 -13.52 -3.52
N PRO A 27 -7.60 -13.46 -2.92
CA PRO A 27 -7.13 -12.23 -2.26
C PRO A 27 -7.06 -11.01 -3.21
N GLY A 28 -6.89 -11.25 -4.50
CA GLY A 28 -6.86 -10.31 -5.61
C GLY A 28 -6.44 -11.01 -6.90
N PRO A 29 -6.97 -10.58 -8.06
CA PRO A 29 -7.92 -9.48 -8.25
C PRO A 29 -9.32 -9.79 -7.72
N LEU A 30 -10.02 -8.75 -7.25
CA LEU A 30 -11.40 -8.85 -6.76
C LEU A 30 -12.40 -8.66 -7.90
N THR A 31 -13.61 -9.22 -7.73
CA THR A 31 -14.72 -8.97 -8.66
C THR A 31 -15.13 -7.49 -8.58
N THR A 32 -15.09 -6.79 -9.70
CA THR A 32 -15.50 -5.41 -9.83
C THR A 32 -17.00 -5.28 -10.10
N SER A 33 -17.63 -4.20 -9.66
CA SER A 33 -19.04 -3.91 -9.93
C SER A 33 -19.28 -3.65 -11.42
N TYR A 34 -20.53 -3.81 -11.85
CA TYR A 34 -20.92 -3.51 -13.23
C TYR A 34 -20.66 -2.02 -13.60
N ALA A 35 -20.88 -1.10 -12.65
CA ALA A 35 -20.62 0.32 -12.86
C ALA A 35 -19.14 0.61 -13.15
N VAL A 36 -18.22 -0.04 -12.42
CA VAL A 36 -16.78 0.06 -12.69
C VAL A 36 -16.46 -0.48 -14.10
N LYS A 37 -17.01 -1.62 -14.47
CA LYS A 37 -16.80 -2.19 -15.82
C LYS A 37 -17.33 -1.26 -16.92
N GLN A 38 -18.51 -0.64 -16.73
CA GLN A 38 -19.06 0.34 -17.66
C GLN A 38 -18.18 1.58 -17.80
N ALA A 39 -17.64 2.09 -16.71
CA ALA A 39 -16.76 3.25 -16.72
C ALA A 39 -15.46 3.00 -17.53
N MET A 40 -15.03 1.74 -17.61
CA MET A 40 -13.84 1.32 -18.36
C MET A 40 -14.09 1.24 -19.89
N LEU A 41 -15.34 1.33 -20.36
CA LEU A 41 -15.66 1.25 -21.78
C LEU A 41 -15.42 2.56 -22.55
N ARG A 42 -15.08 3.65 -21.86
CA ARG A 42 -14.81 4.94 -22.46
C ARG A 42 -13.30 5.15 -22.58
N ASP A 43 -12.85 5.50 -23.78
CA ASP A 43 -11.49 5.95 -24.01
C ASP A 43 -11.34 7.40 -23.56
N TRP A 44 -10.18 7.71 -23.00
CA TRP A 44 -9.84 9.03 -22.47
C TRP A 44 -8.54 9.53 -23.07
N GLY A 45 -8.53 10.79 -23.48
CA GLY A 45 -7.28 11.48 -23.80
C GLY A 45 -6.54 11.89 -22.50
N SER A 46 -5.23 11.66 -22.45
CA SER A 46 -4.43 11.98 -21.26
C SER A 46 -4.40 13.47 -20.91
N TRP A 47 -4.72 14.35 -21.88
CA TRP A 47 -4.81 15.80 -21.72
C TRP A 47 -6.24 16.33 -21.63
N ASP A 48 -7.25 15.47 -21.67
CA ASP A 48 -8.64 15.89 -21.49
C ASP A 48 -8.83 16.48 -20.09
N ASP A 49 -9.49 17.63 -20.02
CA ASP A 49 -9.71 18.31 -18.73
C ASP A 49 -10.57 17.47 -17.78
N GLU A 50 -11.53 16.73 -18.33
CA GLU A 50 -12.37 15.81 -17.55
C GLU A 50 -11.55 14.65 -16.95
N PHE A 51 -10.65 14.05 -17.74
CA PHE A 51 -9.75 13.00 -17.26
C PHE A 51 -8.80 13.52 -16.17
N ARG A 52 -8.24 14.70 -16.37
CA ARG A 52 -7.36 15.36 -15.39
C ARG A 52 -8.11 15.71 -14.10
N ALA A 53 -9.37 16.16 -14.21
CA ALA A 53 -10.21 16.44 -13.05
C ALA A 53 -10.53 15.15 -12.27
N MET A 54 -10.87 14.07 -12.97
CA MET A 54 -11.11 12.76 -12.37
C MET A 54 -9.86 12.22 -11.65
N THR A 55 -8.69 12.33 -12.27
CA THR A 55 -7.42 11.92 -11.66
C THR A 55 -7.11 12.72 -10.39
N ARG A 56 -7.30 14.05 -10.41
CA ARG A 56 -7.12 14.89 -9.22
C ARG A 56 -8.08 14.47 -8.09
N LYS A 57 -9.35 14.24 -8.41
CA LYS A 57 -10.35 13.79 -7.44
C LYS A 57 -9.97 12.45 -6.82
N MET A 58 -9.59 11.48 -7.65
CA MET A 58 -9.14 10.16 -7.18
C MET A 58 -7.94 10.27 -6.23
N ARG A 59 -6.92 11.05 -6.59
CA ARG A 59 -5.73 11.26 -5.73
C ARG A 59 -6.13 11.88 -4.39
N ALA A 60 -6.96 12.90 -4.39
CA ALA A 60 -7.44 13.53 -3.16
C ALA A 60 -8.23 12.56 -2.27
N GLN A 61 -9.09 11.73 -2.86
CA GLN A 61 -9.84 10.72 -2.12
C GLN A 61 -8.93 9.65 -1.51
N LEU A 62 -7.90 9.20 -2.24
CA LEU A 62 -6.93 8.23 -1.73
C LEU A 62 -6.11 8.81 -0.57
N LEU A 63 -5.65 10.06 -0.69
CA LEU A 63 -4.94 10.74 0.39
C LEU A 63 -5.82 10.91 1.63
N ALA A 64 -7.08 11.27 1.46
CA ALA A 64 -8.01 11.43 2.58
C ALA A 64 -8.22 10.13 3.39
N LEU A 65 -8.01 8.95 2.80
CA LEU A 65 -8.06 7.67 3.52
C LEU A 65 -6.91 7.49 4.52
N LEU A 66 -5.84 8.26 4.38
CA LEU A 66 -4.71 8.23 5.33
C LEU A 66 -5.06 8.92 6.66
N GLY A 67 -6.12 9.74 6.69
CA GLY A 67 -6.47 10.50 7.88
C GLY A 67 -5.51 11.68 8.15
N PRO A 68 -5.40 12.14 9.41
CA PRO A 68 -4.54 13.27 9.76
C PRO A 68 -3.07 13.03 9.37
N GLY A 69 -2.43 14.06 8.81
CA GLY A 69 -1.04 14.01 8.33
C GLY A 69 -0.91 13.62 6.86
N HIS A 70 -2.02 13.43 6.15
CA HIS A 70 -2.00 13.12 4.71
C HIS A 70 -1.51 14.30 3.86
N GLU A 71 -1.51 15.50 4.40
CA GLU A 71 -1.13 16.74 3.71
C GLU A 71 0.35 16.76 3.33
N ASP A 72 1.18 15.98 4.03
CA ASP A 72 2.61 15.84 3.77
C ASP A 72 2.92 14.81 2.68
N TYR A 73 1.90 14.15 2.14
CA TYR A 73 2.05 13.09 1.14
C TYR A 73 1.42 13.46 -0.19
N ASP A 74 1.90 12.81 -1.23
CA ASP A 74 1.29 12.86 -2.55
C ASP A 74 0.95 11.46 -3.06
N CYS A 75 -0.10 11.38 -3.88
CA CYS A 75 -0.53 10.12 -4.48
C CYS A 75 -0.06 10.06 -5.93
N VAL A 76 0.71 9.04 -6.26
CA VAL A 76 1.25 8.80 -7.61
C VAL A 76 0.63 7.53 -8.18
N PRO A 77 -0.39 7.64 -9.05
CA PRO A 77 -0.94 6.49 -9.76
C PRO A 77 0.08 5.93 -10.75
N ILE A 78 0.38 4.64 -10.64
CA ILE A 78 1.29 3.93 -11.53
C ILE A 78 0.49 2.89 -12.32
N GLN A 79 0.64 2.88 -13.64
CA GLN A 79 0.06 1.85 -14.49
C GLN A 79 0.85 0.54 -14.34
N GLY A 80 0.14 -0.56 -14.16
CA GLY A 80 0.73 -1.88 -14.05
C GLY A 80 0.23 -2.65 -12.84
N SER A 81 0.93 -3.72 -12.49
CA SER A 81 0.62 -4.54 -11.33
C SER A 81 1.16 -3.92 -10.03
N GLY A 82 0.65 -4.41 -8.88
CA GLY A 82 1.22 -4.04 -7.58
C GLY A 82 2.73 -4.32 -7.48
N SER A 83 3.23 -5.35 -8.15
CA SER A 83 4.68 -5.63 -8.20
C SER A 83 5.48 -4.49 -8.84
N TYR A 84 4.95 -3.83 -9.88
CA TYR A 84 5.60 -2.65 -10.46
C TYR A 84 5.65 -1.48 -9.48
N CYS A 85 4.60 -1.32 -8.66
CA CYS A 85 4.58 -0.30 -7.62
C CYS A 85 5.65 -0.55 -6.55
N VAL A 86 5.81 -1.81 -6.10
CA VAL A 86 6.86 -2.19 -5.15
C VAL A 86 8.24 -1.94 -5.75
N GLU A 87 8.49 -2.39 -6.99
CA GLU A 87 9.75 -2.14 -7.68
C GLU A 87 10.04 -0.65 -7.84
N ALA A 88 9.04 0.14 -8.26
CA ALA A 88 9.16 1.58 -8.37
C ALA A 88 9.50 2.24 -7.03
N MET A 89 8.83 1.84 -5.93
CA MET A 89 9.12 2.33 -4.59
C MET A 89 10.56 1.99 -4.18
N LEU A 90 10.96 0.72 -4.27
CA LEU A 90 12.30 0.28 -3.90
C LEU A 90 13.37 0.96 -4.75
N GLY A 91 13.12 1.05 -6.06
CA GLY A 91 14.03 1.69 -7.01
C GLY A 91 14.16 3.20 -6.83
N SER A 92 13.15 3.89 -6.31
CA SER A 92 13.14 5.34 -6.15
C SER A 92 13.60 5.81 -4.78
N PHE A 93 13.21 5.12 -3.72
CA PHE A 93 13.42 5.57 -2.34
C PHE A 93 14.66 4.96 -1.68
N VAL A 94 15.06 3.73 -2.02
CA VAL A 94 16.31 3.18 -1.50
C VAL A 94 17.47 3.69 -2.37
N PRO A 95 18.44 4.44 -1.85
CA PRO A 95 19.58 4.92 -2.61
C PRO A 95 20.45 3.77 -3.15
N ARG A 96 21.26 4.04 -4.18
CA ARG A 96 22.15 3.02 -4.75
C ARG A 96 23.24 2.55 -3.77
N ASP A 97 23.66 3.45 -2.89
CA ASP A 97 24.59 3.23 -1.79
C ASP A 97 23.91 2.89 -0.45
N GLY A 98 22.56 2.83 -0.46
CA GLY A 98 21.77 2.45 0.70
C GLY A 98 21.56 0.95 0.80
N LYS A 99 21.18 0.48 1.98
CA LYS A 99 20.85 -0.93 2.27
C LYS A 99 19.44 -1.04 2.83
N LEU A 100 18.66 -1.97 2.29
CA LEU A 100 17.29 -2.23 2.72
C LEU A 100 17.25 -3.41 3.71
N LEU A 101 16.59 -3.25 4.85
CA LEU A 101 16.14 -4.40 5.63
C LEU A 101 14.74 -4.80 5.13
N VAL A 102 14.62 -6.02 4.63
CA VAL A 102 13.34 -6.61 4.21
C VAL A 102 12.84 -7.51 5.31
N LEU A 103 11.62 -7.23 5.79
CA LEU A 103 10.93 -8.07 6.76
C LEU A 103 9.99 -9.01 6.00
N ALA A 104 10.28 -10.31 6.03
CA ALA A 104 9.51 -11.32 5.31
C ALA A 104 8.88 -12.32 6.28
N ASN A 105 7.60 -12.58 6.09
CA ASN A 105 6.85 -13.66 6.70
C ASN A 105 5.85 -14.27 5.71
N GLY A 106 6.33 -14.40 4.46
CA GLY A 106 5.62 -14.98 3.34
C GLY A 106 6.17 -14.55 1.99
N ALA A 107 5.45 -14.87 0.94
CA ALA A 107 5.92 -14.76 -0.44
C ALA A 107 6.19 -13.32 -0.90
N TYR A 108 5.45 -12.32 -0.38
CA TYR A 108 5.61 -10.93 -0.85
C TYR A 108 6.86 -10.28 -0.28
N GLY A 109 7.20 -10.54 0.98
CA GLY A 109 8.47 -10.13 1.55
C GLY A 109 9.66 -10.73 0.81
N LEU A 110 9.63 -12.03 0.53
CA LEU A 110 10.67 -12.72 -0.25
C LEU A 110 10.78 -12.18 -1.68
N ARG A 111 9.66 -11.83 -2.31
CA ARG A 111 9.65 -11.20 -3.64
C ARG A 111 10.30 -9.81 -3.62
N ALA A 112 10.06 -9.02 -2.57
CA ALA A 112 10.73 -7.73 -2.41
C ALA A 112 12.24 -7.87 -2.28
N ALA A 113 12.74 -8.85 -1.52
CA ALA A 113 14.15 -9.18 -1.44
C ALA A 113 14.72 -9.55 -2.82
N LYS A 114 13.99 -10.36 -3.59
CA LYS A 114 14.38 -10.71 -4.96
C LYS A 114 14.41 -9.50 -5.91
N THR A 115 13.48 -8.55 -5.72
CA THR A 115 13.49 -7.29 -6.47
C THR A 115 14.77 -6.48 -6.19
N MET A 116 15.23 -6.44 -4.93
CA MET A 116 16.51 -5.78 -4.60
C MET A 116 17.70 -6.43 -5.30
N GLU A 117 17.73 -7.76 -5.44
CA GLU A 117 18.75 -8.46 -6.22
C GLU A 117 18.73 -8.01 -7.69
N TYR A 118 17.58 -7.98 -8.35
CA TYR A 118 17.43 -7.53 -9.73
C TYR A 118 17.83 -6.06 -9.92
N LEU A 119 17.53 -5.21 -8.92
CA LEU A 119 17.95 -3.81 -8.93
C LEU A 119 19.45 -3.63 -8.64
N GLY A 120 20.17 -4.69 -8.26
CA GLY A 120 21.58 -4.64 -7.90
C GLY A 120 21.86 -3.79 -6.67
N ARG A 121 20.94 -3.81 -5.68
CA ARG A 121 21.04 -3.01 -4.44
C ARG A 121 21.23 -3.88 -3.22
N ALA A 122 21.98 -3.36 -2.25
CA ALA A 122 22.24 -4.06 -1.00
C ALA A 122 20.95 -4.23 -0.17
N TYR A 123 20.78 -5.42 0.41
CA TYR A 123 19.70 -5.67 1.36
C TYR A 123 20.14 -6.68 2.42
N ARG A 124 19.42 -6.69 3.53
CA ARG A 124 19.42 -7.74 4.56
C ARG A 124 18.00 -8.28 4.67
N LEU A 125 17.85 -9.58 4.82
CA LEU A 125 16.57 -10.24 4.95
C LEU A 125 16.40 -10.74 6.39
N LEU A 126 15.28 -10.35 7.03
CA LEU A 126 14.74 -11.02 8.22
C LEU A 126 13.59 -11.90 7.76
N ASP A 127 13.85 -13.20 7.62
CA ASP A 127 12.84 -14.19 7.23
C ASP A 127 12.27 -14.87 8.46
N LYS A 128 10.96 -14.70 8.68
CA LYS A 128 10.21 -15.29 9.81
C LYS A 128 9.45 -16.55 9.40
N GLY A 129 9.63 -17.02 8.17
CA GLY A 129 8.78 -18.05 7.58
C GLY A 129 7.33 -17.59 7.41
N ASP A 130 6.40 -18.52 7.24
CA ASP A 130 4.98 -18.22 6.94
C ASP A 130 4.09 -18.10 8.18
N TYR A 131 4.65 -18.14 9.39
CA TYR A 131 3.85 -18.33 10.61
C TYR A 131 4.05 -17.25 11.70
N LEU A 132 5.11 -16.46 11.62
CA LEU A 132 5.47 -15.51 12.67
C LEU A 132 5.58 -14.09 12.11
N PRO A 133 4.96 -13.09 12.76
CA PRO A 133 5.21 -11.70 12.40
C PRO A 133 6.62 -11.28 12.84
N PRO A 134 7.29 -10.38 12.12
CA PRO A 134 8.46 -9.69 12.63
C PRO A 134 8.05 -8.76 13.79
N ARG A 135 8.98 -8.49 14.71
CA ARG A 135 8.75 -7.69 15.92
C ARG A 135 9.67 -6.47 15.95
N GLY A 136 9.23 -5.41 16.62
CA GLY A 136 10.00 -4.18 16.75
C GLY A 136 11.34 -4.38 17.48
N ASP A 137 11.40 -5.23 18.51
CA ASP A 137 12.64 -5.54 19.24
C ASP A 137 13.68 -6.28 18.37
N GLU A 138 13.23 -7.21 17.51
CA GLU A 138 14.12 -7.90 16.55
C GLU A 138 14.68 -6.91 15.52
N VAL A 139 13.82 -6.01 15.03
CA VAL A 139 14.22 -4.97 14.07
C VAL A 139 15.21 -4.01 14.71
N ALA A 140 14.95 -3.54 15.93
CA ALA A 140 15.86 -2.68 16.67
C ALA A 140 17.25 -3.32 16.86
N ALA A 141 17.29 -4.61 17.21
CA ALA A 141 18.56 -5.34 17.35
C ALA A 141 19.35 -5.39 16.03
N ILE A 142 18.67 -5.71 14.91
CA ILE A 142 19.28 -5.75 13.58
C ILE A 142 19.82 -4.37 13.17
N LEU A 143 19.08 -3.30 13.43
CA LEU A 143 19.48 -1.93 13.10
C LEU A 143 20.68 -1.45 13.95
N ALA A 144 20.82 -1.95 15.18
CA ALA A 144 21.97 -1.69 16.02
C ALA A 144 23.22 -2.43 15.55
N GLU A 145 23.08 -3.65 15.01
CA GLU A 145 24.18 -4.45 14.46
C GLU A 145 24.67 -3.95 13.11
N ASP A 146 23.78 -3.42 12.26
CA ASP A 146 24.05 -3.11 10.86
C ASP A 146 23.73 -1.65 10.58
N ALA A 147 24.73 -0.80 10.79
CA ALA A 147 24.61 0.64 10.62
C ALA A 147 24.41 1.08 9.16
N ASP A 148 24.70 0.21 8.19
CA ASP A 148 24.56 0.49 6.76
C ASP A 148 23.09 0.45 6.31
N ILE A 149 22.20 -0.16 7.09
CA ILE A 149 20.76 -0.18 6.79
C ILE A 149 20.22 1.23 6.85
N THR A 150 19.68 1.70 5.74
CA THR A 150 19.09 3.04 5.60
C THR A 150 17.56 3.02 5.61
N HIS A 151 16.98 1.92 5.12
CA HIS A 151 15.53 1.75 4.96
C HIS A 151 15.07 0.39 5.46
N VAL A 152 13.84 0.32 5.92
CA VAL A 152 13.16 -0.93 6.31
C VAL A 152 11.86 -1.04 5.54
N LEU A 153 11.65 -2.18 4.86
CA LEU A 153 10.39 -2.51 4.21
C LEU A 153 9.54 -3.38 5.12
N ILE A 154 8.33 -2.93 5.38
CA ILE A 154 7.32 -3.63 6.16
C ILE A 154 6.18 -4.04 5.22
N ILE A 155 5.82 -5.31 5.19
CA ILE A 155 4.58 -5.77 4.56
C ILE A 155 3.46 -5.59 5.58
N HIS A 156 2.46 -4.75 5.29
CA HIS A 156 1.38 -4.45 6.25
C HIS A 156 0.52 -5.69 6.52
N CYS A 157 0.06 -6.35 5.47
CA CYS A 157 -0.62 -7.64 5.57
C CYS A 157 -0.01 -8.59 4.53
N GLU A 158 0.69 -9.61 5.02
CA GLU A 158 1.27 -10.65 4.15
C GLU A 158 0.15 -11.58 3.68
N THR A 159 -0.27 -11.39 2.45
CA THR A 159 -1.45 -12.05 1.89
C THR A 159 -1.26 -13.56 1.75
N SER A 160 -0.03 -14.02 1.51
CA SER A 160 0.26 -15.45 1.34
C SER A 160 0.15 -16.25 2.63
N SER A 161 0.46 -15.64 3.78
CA SER A 161 0.33 -16.27 5.11
C SER A 161 -0.92 -15.79 5.88
N GLY A 162 -1.56 -14.68 5.42
CA GLY A 162 -2.72 -14.09 6.07
C GLY A 162 -2.39 -13.32 7.35
N ILE A 163 -1.13 -12.93 7.56
CA ILE A 163 -0.67 -12.28 8.78
C ILE A 163 -0.70 -10.76 8.62
N LEU A 164 -1.43 -10.10 9.52
CA LEU A 164 -1.35 -8.66 9.73
C LEU A 164 -0.14 -8.36 10.61
N ASN A 165 0.84 -7.64 10.08
CA ASN A 165 2.08 -7.32 10.79
C ASN A 165 1.91 -6.09 11.69
N PRO A 166 2.64 -5.99 12.81
CA PRO A 166 2.58 -4.88 13.76
C PRO A 166 3.37 -3.67 13.22
N VAL A 167 2.83 -3.02 12.17
CA VAL A 167 3.52 -1.95 11.42
C VAL A 167 3.95 -0.81 12.31
N GLU A 168 3.08 -0.38 13.23
CA GLU A 168 3.35 0.76 14.11
C GLU A 168 4.46 0.46 15.11
N GLU A 169 4.47 -0.74 15.72
CA GLU A 169 5.53 -1.19 16.63
C GLU A 169 6.89 -1.23 15.91
N ILE A 170 6.90 -1.76 14.68
CA ILE A 170 8.11 -1.83 13.88
C ILE A 170 8.58 -0.44 13.45
N ALA A 171 7.64 0.41 13.03
CA ALA A 171 7.94 1.79 12.63
C ALA A 171 8.53 2.60 13.79
N ASP A 172 8.01 2.43 15.02
CA ASP A 172 8.59 3.05 16.23
C ASP A 172 10.07 2.68 16.38
N ALA A 173 10.42 1.40 16.22
CA ALA A 173 11.81 0.94 16.31
C ALA A 173 12.69 1.51 15.19
N VAL A 174 12.18 1.56 13.96
CA VAL A 174 12.88 2.10 12.78
C VAL A 174 13.13 3.60 12.92
N ASN A 175 12.10 4.35 13.34
CA ASN A 175 12.19 5.79 13.56
C ASN A 175 13.15 6.13 14.70
N ALA A 176 13.11 5.37 15.81
CA ALA A 176 14.04 5.53 16.93
C ALA A 176 15.51 5.31 16.51
N ALA A 177 15.75 4.41 15.55
CA ALA A 177 17.07 4.18 14.97
C ALA A 177 17.46 5.24 13.90
N GLY A 178 16.60 6.22 13.60
CA GLY A 178 16.83 7.24 12.57
C GLY A 178 16.83 6.68 11.14
N ARG A 179 16.15 5.55 10.90
CA ARG A 179 16.03 4.93 9.58
C ARG A 179 14.69 5.27 8.93
N LYS A 180 14.54 4.97 7.66
CA LYS A 180 13.34 5.28 6.86
C LYS A 180 12.42 4.07 6.74
N VAL A 181 11.13 4.31 6.90
CA VAL A 181 10.08 3.28 6.77
C VAL A 181 9.53 3.28 5.36
N LEU A 182 9.44 2.10 4.74
CA LEU A 182 8.70 1.81 3.51
C LEU A 182 7.62 0.78 3.82
N ILE A 183 6.42 0.96 3.28
CA ILE A 183 5.29 0.08 3.57
C ILE A 183 4.70 -0.50 2.29
N ASP A 184 4.60 -1.82 2.22
CA ASP A 184 3.75 -2.51 1.27
C ASP A 184 2.38 -2.76 1.93
N SER A 185 1.38 -1.99 1.52
CA SER A 185 0.00 -2.09 2.01
C SER A 185 -0.96 -2.52 0.90
N MET A 186 -0.52 -3.44 0.03
CA MET A 186 -1.29 -3.88 -1.14
C MET A 186 -2.69 -4.38 -0.78
N SER A 187 -2.81 -5.13 0.30
CA SER A 187 -4.07 -5.76 0.72
C SER A 187 -4.71 -5.11 1.95
N ALA A 188 -4.02 -4.19 2.63
CA ALA A 188 -4.50 -3.62 3.88
C ALA A 188 -4.95 -2.16 3.77
N PHE A 189 -4.42 -1.39 2.81
CA PHE A 189 -4.76 0.02 2.64
C PHE A 189 -6.26 0.24 2.44
N GLY A 190 -6.83 1.15 3.23
CA GLY A 190 -8.27 1.45 3.22
C GLY A 190 -9.14 0.41 3.91
N ALA A 191 -8.60 -0.75 4.33
CA ALA A 191 -9.31 -1.79 5.08
C ALA A 191 -8.88 -1.83 6.55
N VAL A 192 -7.59 -1.57 6.82
CA VAL A 192 -7.01 -1.55 8.16
C VAL A 192 -6.49 -0.15 8.43
N PRO A 193 -6.85 0.48 9.56
CA PRO A 193 -6.31 1.78 9.95
C PRO A 193 -4.78 1.73 10.07
N LEU A 194 -4.13 2.82 9.68
CA LEU A 194 -2.70 3.03 9.82
C LEU A 194 -2.46 4.48 10.27
N GLU A 195 -1.81 4.66 11.41
CA GLU A 195 -1.50 6.00 11.92
C GLU A 195 -0.29 6.59 11.19
N VAL A 196 -0.56 7.47 10.23
CA VAL A 196 0.45 8.09 9.36
C VAL A 196 1.52 8.82 10.17
N GLN A 197 1.11 9.64 11.14
CA GLN A 197 2.03 10.44 11.97
C GLN A 197 2.94 9.56 12.84
N ARG A 198 2.44 8.43 13.33
CA ARG A 198 3.23 7.51 14.14
C ARG A 198 4.20 6.71 13.29
N THR A 199 3.73 6.18 12.17
CA THR A 199 4.57 5.35 11.29
C THR A 199 5.62 6.16 10.56
N ASN A 200 5.35 7.45 10.27
CA ASN A 200 6.29 8.38 9.63
C ASN A 200 7.03 7.75 8.43
N TYR A 201 6.27 7.00 7.61
CA TYR A 201 6.83 6.32 6.44
C TYR A 201 7.16 7.33 5.32
N VAL A 202 8.18 7.03 4.53
CA VAL A 202 8.56 7.88 3.38
C VAL A 202 7.85 7.49 2.10
N ALA A 203 7.41 6.25 1.99
CA ALA A 203 6.56 5.77 0.89
C ALA A 203 5.73 4.56 1.31
N MET A 204 4.52 4.50 0.76
CA MET A 204 3.63 3.37 0.89
C MET A 204 3.05 3.01 -0.48
N VAL A 205 2.93 1.72 -0.76
CA VAL A 205 2.32 1.23 -2.00
C VAL A 205 1.06 0.44 -1.72
N SER A 206 0.09 0.58 -2.62
CA SER A 206 -1.16 -0.19 -2.60
C SER A 206 -1.64 -0.50 -4.01
N SER A 207 -2.63 -1.36 -4.14
CA SER A 207 -3.21 -1.77 -5.42
C SER A 207 -4.73 -1.74 -5.36
N ALA A 208 -5.35 -1.02 -6.28
CA ALA A 208 -6.80 -0.84 -6.33
C ALA A 208 -7.58 -2.17 -6.46
N ASN A 209 -7.00 -3.17 -7.13
CA ASN A 209 -7.67 -4.45 -7.37
C ASN A 209 -7.53 -5.47 -6.21
N ILE A 210 -6.71 -5.17 -5.20
CA ILE A 210 -6.52 -5.99 -4.00
C ILE A 210 -7.09 -5.30 -2.76
N ALA A 211 -6.82 -4.01 -2.58
CA ALA A 211 -7.31 -3.21 -1.46
C ALA A 211 -8.80 -2.85 -1.52
N ALA A 212 -9.57 -3.43 -2.45
CA ALA A 212 -10.99 -3.12 -2.66
C ALA A 212 -11.30 -1.63 -2.93
N LEU A 213 -10.32 -0.86 -3.38
CA LEU A 213 -10.45 0.57 -3.70
C LEU A 213 -11.28 0.84 -4.98
N THR A 214 -11.89 -0.19 -5.55
CA THR A 214 -12.79 -0.09 -6.70
C THR A 214 -14.10 0.64 -6.38
N ARG A 215 -14.21 1.21 -5.18
CA ARG A 215 -15.39 1.94 -4.70
C ARG A 215 -15.19 3.47 -4.62
N ILE A 216 -13.98 3.95 -4.95
CA ILE A 216 -13.63 5.38 -4.92
C ILE A 216 -13.97 6.03 -6.26
#